data_643ae1ba3506faaefb4641fa4c6e56a3
#
_entry.id   643ae1ba3506faaefb4641fa4c6e56a3
#
_cell.length_a   1.000
_cell.length_b   1.000
_cell.length_c   1.000
_cell.angle_alpha   90.00
_cell.angle_beta   90.00
_cell.angle_gamma   90.00
#
_symmetry.space_group_name_H-M   'P 1'
#
loop_
_entity.id
_entity.type
_entity.pdbx_description
1 polymer ?
#
loop_
_entity_poly.entity_id
_entity_poly.type
_entity_poly.pdbx_seq_one_letter_code
_entity_poly.pdbx_strand_id
1 'polypeptide(L)'
;MLNPTRLLGSLVLLAASTQCAPSKEVRADVEEKCSRVQVAILGAGLAGITAAKVLDDAGITNFTIVEYNDRIGGRVYNRAFGRQPDSDEPYFVELGANWVQGTESSTEENPILTLVRKYNLTNTPSDFDNLTVFHETGQVHPGRLSERFKELQSLYKSATEEYEYDAGEIILQNQQDRSARAGLAIANWKPSSEPLAQAIEWSSIDFEYANPPEKTSQQYSVVNTNTSFQRWKDENNLVHDARGFATFFKEEAKLFLDERTQLKLKTIVKNITYSSESVTVYNEDGSCITADYAICTFSLGVLQKEVVSFSPELPRWKRTAIQSMTMGTYTKIFMQFKPEDVFWDKNTQFFLYADPVQRGYYPYFQSLDHKDFVDGSGILFVTVVDQQSYVVEAQDFDTTKTQIMEVLRDMFQREIPDPIDFYHHNWTREPWVYGSYSNWPPGLTLEMHQNIRANLGNLWFAGEATHPQYFGFLQGAYYEGKNAGEAIASCIKNKDGQWVEYKDIRQ
;
A
#
# COMPACT_ATOMS: atom_id res chain seq x y z
N MET A 1 -22.75 47.44 -28.14
CA MET A 1 -22.22 48.00 -26.89
C MET A 1 -22.98 47.39 -25.74
N LEU A 2 -22.48 46.33 -25.16
CA LEU A 2 -22.98 45.75 -23.94
C LEU A 2 -21.77 45.46 -23.03
N ASN A 3 -21.84 46.07 -21.88
CA ASN A 3 -20.80 46.14 -20.85
C ASN A 3 -20.64 44.83 -20.15
N PRO A 4 -19.43 44.23 -19.97
CA PRO A 4 -19.25 43.03 -19.17
C PRO A 4 -19.02 43.44 -17.72
N THR A 5 -20.05 43.29 -16.92
CA THR A 5 -19.94 43.38 -15.46
C THR A 5 -19.19 42.18 -14.91
N ARG A 6 -18.14 42.47 -14.17
CA ARG A 6 -17.27 41.54 -13.45
C ARG A 6 -18.07 40.66 -12.50
N LEU A 7 -17.99 39.33 -12.70
CA LEU A 7 -18.23 38.34 -11.65
C LEU A 7 -16.87 37.90 -11.10
N LEU A 8 -16.40 38.62 -10.11
CA LEU A 8 -15.43 38.13 -9.17
C LEU A 8 -16.15 37.12 -8.23
N GLY A 9 -16.19 35.89 -8.62
CA GLY A 9 -16.55 34.81 -7.73
C GLY A 9 -15.41 34.59 -6.77
N SER A 10 -15.59 35.06 -5.52
CA SER A 10 -14.72 34.66 -4.41
C SER A 10 -14.79 33.14 -4.27
N LEU A 11 -13.70 32.43 -4.61
CA LEU A 11 -13.48 31.06 -4.18
C LEU A 11 -13.37 31.11 -2.66
N VAL A 12 -14.46 30.87 -1.97
CA VAL A 12 -14.42 30.49 -0.57
C VAL A 12 -13.88 29.05 -0.55
N LEU A 13 -12.58 28.92 -0.29
CA LEU A 13 -11.99 27.67 0.18
C LEU A 13 -12.70 27.31 1.50
N LEU A 14 -13.74 26.50 1.42
CA LEU A 14 -14.26 25.78 2.57
C LEU A 14 -13.17 24.77 2.97
N ALA A 15 -12.20 25.23 3.77
CA ALA A 15 -11.41 24.33 4.58
C ALA A 15 -12.41 23.54 5.43
N ALA A 16 -12.57 22.25 5.17
CA ALA A 16 -13.31 21.36 6.05
C ALA A 16 -12.55 21.32 7.38
N SER A 17 -12.90 22.23 8.30
CA SER A 17 -12.38 22.22 9.66
C SER A 17 -12.88 20.96 10.35
N THR A 18 -11.98 20.03 10.56
CA THR A 18 -12.23 18.84 11.39
C THR A 18 -12.27 19.31 12.84
N GLN A 19 -13.47 19.38 13.40
CA GLN A 19 -13.70 19.90 14.74
C GLN A 19 -13.92 18.73 15.71
N CYS A 20 -13.30 18.78 16.90
CA CYS A 20 -13.62 17.88 17.98
C CYS A 20 -14.96 18.27 18.62
N ALA A 21 -15.86 17.31 18.78
CA ALA A 21 -17.09 17.54 19.54
C ALA A 21 -16.86 17.35 21.04
N PRO A 22 -17.45 18.19 21.93
CA PRO A 22 -17.32 17.99 23.36
C PRO A 22 -18.07 16.73 23.82
N SER A 23 -17.44 15.90 24.65
CA SER A 23 -18.09 14.77 25.30
C SER A 23 -19.07 15.27 26.37
N LYS A 24 -20.36 14.96 26.22
CA LYS A 24 -21.38 15.12 27.30
C LYS A 24 -21.69 13.75 27.89
N GLU A 25 -21.90 13.71 29.19
CA GLU A 25 -22.41 12.52 29.86
C GLU A 25 -23.75 12.09 29.24
N VAL A 26 -23.81 10.88 28.67
CA VAL A 26 -24.96 10.32 27.97
C VAL A 26 -25.78 9.43 28.87
N ARG A 27 -27.09 9.49 28.74
CA ARG A 27 -28.09 8.76 29.54
C ARG A 27 -28.08 7.24 29.27
N ALA A 28 -28.28 6.51 30.37
CA ALA A 28 -28.07 5.11 30.63
C ALA A 28 -29.25 4.16 30.27
N ASP A 29 -29.66 4.00 29.03
CA ASP A 29 -30.72 3.01 28.73
C ASP A 29 -30.39 2.00 27.60
N VAL A 30 -29.23 2.12 26.91
CA VAL A 30 -28.73 1.12 25.94
C VAL A 30 -27.34 0.60 26.35
N GLU A 31 -26.75 1.18 27.38
CA GLU A 31 -25.33 1.03 27.76
C GLU A 31 -25.00 -0.24 28.57
N GLU A 32 -25.97 -1.02 29.05
CA GLU A 32 -25.66 -2.19 29.89
C GLU A 32 -25.00 -3.38 29.16
N LYS A 33 -24.90 -3.35 27.85
CA LYS A 33 -24.43 -4.46 27.03
C LYS A 33 -23.04 -4.27 26.37
N CYS A 34 -22.58 -3.04 26.14
CA CYS A 34 -21.34 -2.74 25.46
C CYS A 34 -20.20 -2.42 26.43
N SER A 35 -19.00 -2.93 26.16
CA SER A 35 -17.81 -2.48 26.89
C SER A 35 -17.54 -1.01 26.55
N ARG A 36 -17.11 -0.21 27.55
CA ARG A 36 -16.84 1.22 27.34
C ARG A 36 -15.35 1.51 27.40
N VAL A 37 -14.87 2.25 26.41
CA VAL A 37 -13.49 2.74 26.32
C VAL A 37 -13.47 4.22 25.92
N GLN A 38 -12.33 4.87 26.05
CA GLN A 38 -12.18 6.24 25.60
C GLN A 38 -11.95 6.29 24.08
N VAL A 39 -11.15 5.37 23.53
CA VAL A 39 -10.90 5.28 22.08
C VAL A 39 -11.02 3.84 21.59
N ALA A 40 -11.81 3.63 20.53
CA ALA A 40 -11.85 2.37 19.79
C ALA A 40 -10.99 2.51 18.52
N ILE A 41 -10.04 1.60 18.30
CA ILE A 41 -9.17 1.57 17.12
C ILE A 41 -9.55 0.34 16.30
N LEU A 42 -9.99 0.55 15.05
CA LEU A 42 -10.53 -0.50 14.21
C LEU A 42 -9.48 -0.91 13.17
N GLY A 43 -8.74 -1.96 13.47
CA GLY A 43 -7.63 -2.52 12.72
C GLY A 43 -6.30 -2.49 13.50
N ALA A 44 -5.58 -3.61 13.51
CA ALA A 44 -4.24 -3.74 14.09
C ALA A 44 -3.12 -3.77 13.03
N GLY A 45 -3.31 -3.05 11.91
CA GLY A 45 -2.26 -2.72 10.97
C GLY A 45 -1.37 -1.60 11.49
N LEU A 46 -0.38 -1.19 10.69
CA LEU A 46 0.59 -0.15 11.09
C LEU A 46 -0.10 1.15 11.54
N ALA A 47 -1.13 1.62 10.85
CA ALA A 47 -1.85 2.84 11.23
C ALA A 47 -2.51 2.71 12.61
N GLY A 48 -3.17 1.58 12.89
CA GLY A 48 -3.83 1.37 14.18
C GLY A 48 -2.84 1.24 15.34
N ILE A 49 -1.76 0.50 15.15
CA ILE A 49 -0.70 0.35 16.18
C ILE A 49 0.01 1.68 16.44
N THR A 50 0.31 2.46 15.39
CA THR A 50 0.91 3.79 15.55
C THR A 50 -0.02 4.76 16.29
N ALA A 51 -1.31 4.75 15.94
CA ALA A 51 -2.31 5.57 16.64
C ALA A 51 -2.41 5.20 18.13
N ALA A 52 -2.44 3.90 18.45
CA ALA A 52 -2.47 3.39 19.82
C ALA A 52 -1.22 3.83 20.60
N LYS A 53 -0.04 3.70 19.99
CA LYS A 53 1.23 4.16 20.59
C LYS A 53 1.19 5.65 20.95
N VAL A 54 0.72 6.49 20.03
CA VAL A 54 0.60 7.94 20.25
C VAL A 54 -0.37 8.26 21.38
N LEU A 55 -1.48 7.55 21.49
CA LEU A 55 -2.43 7.70 22.59
C LEU A 55 -1.80 7.30 23.92
N ASP A 56 -1.08 6.17 23.97
CA ASP A 56 -0.37 5.71 25.16
C ASP A 56 0.71 6.72 25.61
N ASP A 57 1.54 7.21 24.69
CA ASP A 57 2.55 8.23 24.95
C ASP A 57 1.92 9.55 25.46
N ALA A 58 0.68 9.82 25.07
CA ALA A 58 -0.09 10.95 25.60
C ALA A 58 -0.74 10.66 26.96
N GLY A 59 -0.59 9.47 27.54
CA GLY A 59 -1.19 9.03 28.80
C GLY A 59 -2.67 8.63 28.67
N ILE A 60 -3.14 8.35 27.45
CA ILE A 60 -4.49 7.89 27.16
C ILE A 60 -4.45 6.37 26.98
N THR A 61 -4.58 5.63 28.07
CA THR A 61 -4.45 4.16 28.10
C THR A 61 -5.77 3.40 28.00
N ASN A 62 -6.91 4.10 28.14
CA ASN A 62 -8.23 3.51 28.00
C ASN A 62 -8.67 3.43 26.54
N PHE A 63 -8.02 2.57 25.76
CA PHE A 63 -8.39 2.27 24.39
C PHE A 63 -8.49 0.76 24.16
N THR A 64 -9.16 0.38 23.07
CA THR A 64 -9.21 -1.01 22.58
C THR A 64 -9.01 -1.05 21.08
N ILE A 65 -8.10 -1.93 20.64
CA ILE A 65 -7.88 -2.26 19.22
C ILE A 65 -8.73 -3.47 18.87
N VAL A 66 -9.49 -3.39 17.78
CA VAL A 66 -10.31 -4.49 17.24
C VAL A 66 -9.72 -4.93 15.90
N GLU A 67 -9.37 -6.20 15.78
CA GLU A 67 -8.72 -6.74 14.59
C GLU A 67 -9.48 -7.97 14.06
N TYR A 68 -9.70 -7.99 12.74
CA TYR A 68 -10.34 -9.11 12.03
C TYR A 68 -9.55 -10.39 12.15
N ASN A 69 -8.23 -10.31 11.95
CA ASN A 69 -7.32 -11.45 11.95
C ASN A 69 -6.97 -11.92 13.36
N ASP A 70 -6.28 -13.05 13.44
CA ASP A 70 -5.69 -13.58 14.68
C ASP A 70 -4.28 -13.02 14.97
N ARG A 71 -3.88 -11.95 14.27
CA ARG A 71 -2.55 -11.38 14.32
C ARG A 71 -2.55 -9.86 14.12
N ILE A 72 -1.56 -9.21 14.68
CA ILE A 72 -1.16 -7.85 14.31
C ILE A 72 -0.44 -7.91 12.96
N GLY A 73 -0.62 -6.90 12.10
CA GLY A 73 0.18 -6.77 10.89
C GLY A 73 -0.58 -6.25 9.67
N GLY A 74 -1.86 -6.56 9.57
CA GLY A 74 -2.62 -6.18 8.38
C GLY A 74 -1.95 -6.71 7.10
N ARG A 75 -1.67 -5.81 6.14
CA ARG A 75 -1.03 -6.12 4.85
C ARG A 75 0.49 -6.35 4.90
N VAL A 76 1.14 -6.15 6.03
CA VAL A 76 2.49 -6.64 6.27
C VAL A 76 2.34 -8.07 6.80
N TYR A 77 2.48 -9.02 5.91
CA TYR A 77 2.13 -10.41 6.18
C TYR A 77 3.12 -11.36 5.54
N ASN A 78 3.79 -12.13 6.37
CA ASN A 78 4.69 -13.20 5.96
C ASN A 78 4.07 -14.57 6.17
N ARG A 79 4.61 -15.55 5.47
CA ARG A 79 4.19 -16.95 5.54
C ARG A 79 5.40 -17.87 5.52
N ALA A 80 5.29 -18.98 6.24
CA ALA A 80 6.17 -20.13 6.06
C ALA A 80 6.02 -20.70 4.64
N PHE A 81 7.14 -20.88 3.93
CA PHE A 81 7.16 -21.34 2.54
C PHE A 81 8.40 -22.18 2.26
N GLY A 82 8.21 -23.24 1.52
CA GLY A 82 9.29 -24.12 1.11
C GLY A 82 9.98 -24.83 2.27
N ARG A 83 11.21 -25.27 2.05
CA ARG A 83 12.05 -25.95 3.04
C ARG A 83 13.52 -25.58 2.86
N GLN A 84 14.23 -25.46 3.96
CA GLN A 84 15.67 -25.27 3.95
C GLN A 84 16.38 -26.58 3.56
N PRO A 85 17.46 -26.54 2.77
CA PRO A 85 18.11 -27.75 2.24
C PRO A 85 18.60 -28.73 3.31
N ASP A 86 19.10 -28.20 4.43
CA ASP A 86 19.75 -28.98 5.49
C ASP A 86 18.86 -29.20 6.72
N SER A 87 17.61 -28.76 6.66
CA SER A 87 16.64 -28.92 7.74
C SER A 87 15.22 -29.01 7.21
N ASP A 88 14.26 -29.48 8.03
CA ASP A 88 12.84 -29.45 7.69
C ASP A 88 12.19 -28.09 7.99
N GLU A 89 12.97 -27.10 8.43
CA GLU A 89 12.46 -25.76 8.75
C GLU A 89 12.08 -24.99 7.47
N PRO A 90 10.95 -24.28 7.48
CA PRO A 90 10.57 -23.48 6.33
C PRO A 90 11.40 -22.20 6.22
N TYR A 91 11.42 -21.61 5.03
CA TYR A 91 11.70 -20.19 4.85
C TYR A 91 10.46 -19.36 5.20
N PHE A 92 10.64 -18.03 5.30
CA PHE A 92 9.55 -17.10 5.41
C PHE A 92 9.59 -16.10 4.26
N VAL A 93 8.46 -15.94 3.57
CA VAL A 93 8.33 -15.00 2.45
C VAL A 93 7.28 -13.94 2.76
N GLU A 94 7.52 -12.71 2.33
CA GLU A 94 6.60 -11.58 2.52
C GLU A 94 5.56 -11.56 1.40
N LEU A 95 4.32 -11.87 1.75
CA LEU A 95 3.19 -11.87 0.82
C LEU A 95 2.77 -10.44 0.46
N GLY A 96 2.81 -9.53 1.44
CA GLY A 96 2.48 -8.11 1.30
C GLY A 96 3.71 -7.22 1.15
N ALA A 97 3.74 -6.12 1.90
CA ALA A 97 4.88 -5.21 1.90
C ALA A 97 6.17 -5.91 2.30
N ASN A 98 7.26 -5.63 1.59
CA ASN A 98 8.58 -6.22 1.87
C ASN A 98 9.74 -5.25 1.61
N TRP A 99 9.48 -4.00 1.20
CA TRP A 99 10.51 -2.97 1.03
C TRP A 99 10.33 -1.82 2.01
N VAL A 100 11.45 -1.29 2.49
CA VAL A 100 11.54 0.08 2.96
C VAL A 100 11.77 0.94 1.73
N GLN A 101 10.80 1.75 1.35
CA GLN A 101 10.80 2.54 0.12
C GLN A 101 11.19 3.98 0.40
N GLY A 102 12.36 4.39 -0.13
CA GLY A 102 13.05 5.61 0.26
C GLY A 102 13.70 5.45 1.64
N THR A 103 14.96 5.75 1.77
CA THR A 103 15.70 5.45 3.00
C THR A 103 15.92 6.68 3.88
N GLU A 104 16.88 7.53 3.56
CA GLU A 104 17.25 8.67 4.38
C GLU A 104 17.77 9.83 3.54
N SER A 105 17.57 11.06 4.00
CA SER A 105 18.24 12.25 3.48
C SER A 105 19.35 12.68 4.45
N SER A 106 20.01 13.79 4.15
CA SER A 106 20.99 14.38 5.07
C SER A 106 20.38 14.92 6.38
N THR A 107 19.07 15.10 6.42
CA THR A 107 18.37 15.77 7.53
C THR A 107 17.28 14.93 8.18
N GLU A 108 16.79 13.91 7.51
CA GLU A 108 15.70 13.07 8.02
C GLU A 108 15.78 11.63 7.47
N GLU A 109 15.20 10.72 8.22
CA GLU A 109 15.13 9.31 7.90
C GLU A 109 13.66 8.87 7.73
N ASN A 110 13.40 7.94 6.82
CA ASN A 110 12.09 7.29 6.70
C ASN A 110 11.74 6.60 8.03
N PRO A 111 10.59 6.89 8.65
CA PRO A 111 10.22 6.30 9.94
C PRO A 111 10.16 4.76 9.91
N ILE A 112 9.92 4.15 8.75
CA ILE A 112 9.95 2.70 8.61
C ILE A 112 11.38 2.19 8.71
N LEU A 113 12.36 2.89 8.11
CA LEU A 113 13.78 2.55 8.24
C LEU A 113 14.26 2.67 9.69
N THR A 114 13.85 3.75 10.38
CA THR A 114 14.14 3.93 11.80
C THR A 114 13.68 2.74 12.64
N LEU A 115 12.47 2.24 12.39
CA LEU A 115 11.92 1.08 13.10
C LEU A 115 12.62 -0.22 12.70
N VAL A 116 12.92 -0.42 11.42
CA VAL A 116 13.70 -1.57 10.92
C VAL A 116 15.08 -1.62 11.59
N ARG A 117 15.77 -0.49 11.67
CA ARG A 117 17.07 -0.37 12.36
C ARG A 117 16.94 -0.61 13.88
N LYS A 118 15.92 -0.03 14.52
CA LYS A 118 15.66 -0.19 15.96
C LYS A 118 15.54 -1.67 16.36
N TYR A 119 14.88 -2.47 15.54
CA TYR A 119 14.67 -3.89 15.80
C TYR A 119 15.65 -4.81 15.08
N ASN A 120 16.66 -4.23 14.45
CA ASN A 120 17.73 -4.94 13.75
C ASN A 120 17.17 -6.00 12.79
N LEU A 121 16.22 -5.59 11.93
CA LEU A 121 15.69 -6.45 10.88
C LEU A 121 16.67 -6.53 9.72
N THR A 122 16.94 -7.73 9.27
CA THR A 122 17.80 -7.98 8.11
C THR A 122 17.15 -7.40 6.86
N ASN A 123 17.88 -6.48 6.22
CA ASN A 123 17.43 -5.82 5.00
C ASN A 123 18.63 -5.46 4.12
N THR A 124 18.43 -5.43 2.82
CA THR A 124 19.47 -5.17 1.82
C THR A 124 18.90 -4.30 0.70
N PRO A 125 19.64 -3.30 0.20
CA PRO A 125 19.23 -2.54 -0.97
C PRO A 125 18.94 -3.44 -2.18
N SER A 126 17.82 -3.21 -2.82
CA SER A 126 17.51 -3.82 -4.12
C SER A 126 18.19 -3.04 -5.22
N ASP A 127 18.96 -3.72 -6.05
CA ASP A 127 19.60 -3.15 -7.24
C ASP A 127 18.74 -3.46 -8.47
N PHE A 128 17.87 -2.53 -8.83
CA PHE A 128 16.99 -2.68 -9.99
C PHE A 128 17.73 -2.62 -11.34
N ASP A 129 18.99 -2.18 -11.35
CA ASP A 129 19.86 -2.25 -12.52
C ASP A 129 20.49 -3.65 -12.67
N ASN A 130 20.50 -4.46 -11.60
CA ASN A 130 20.90 -5.87 -11.65
C ASN A 130 19.78 -6.72 -12.26
N LEU A 131 19.54 -6.51 -13.55
CA LEU A 131 18.42 -6.97 -14.33
C LEU A 131 18.86 -7.75 -15.57
N THR A 132 18.31 -8.95 -15.75
CA THR A 132 18.42 -9.69 -17.01
C THR A 132 17.08 -9.64 -17.76
N VAL A 133 17.12 -9.33 -19.05
CA VAL A 133 15.94 -9.17 -19.90
C VAL A 133 15.74 -10.37 -20.81
N PHE A 134 14.50 -10.80 -20.92
CA PHE A 134 14.09 -11.95 -21.71
C PHE A 134 12.91 -11.61 -22.64
N HIS A 135 12.81 -12.36 -23.72
CA HIS A 135 11.64 -12.48 -24.57
C HIS A 135 11.35 -13.96 -24.85
N GLU A 136 10.33 -14.26 -25.65
CA GLU A 136 9.87 -15.63 -25.90
C GLU A 136 10.91 -16.58 -26.54
N THR A 137 11.98 -16.04 -27.08
CA THR A 137 13.07 -16.83 -27.68
C THR A 137 14.35 -16.82 -26.85
N GLY A 138 14.26 -16.44 -25.57
CA GLY A 138 15.37 -16.48 -24.61
C GLY A 138 15.87 -15.11 -24.16
N GLN A 139 17.05 -15.11 -23.57
CA GLN A 139 17.68 -13.90 -23.05
C GLN A 139 18.02 -12.90 -24.17
N VAL A 140 17.79 -11.63 -23.91
CA VAL A 140 18.22 -10.53 -24.76
C VAL A 140 19.74 -10.37 -24.64
N HIS A 141 20.48 -11.14 -25.43
CA HIS A 141 21.94 -11.13 -25.44
C HIS A 141 22.55 -9.92 -26.17
N PRO A 142 23.84 -9.61 -25.97
CA PRO A 142 24.55 -8.59 -26.76
C PRO A 142 24.30 -8.77 -28.24
N GLY A 143 23.80 -7.71 -28.89
CA GLY A 143 23.41 -7.70 -30.29
C GLY A 143 22.27 -6.72 -30.54
N ARG A 144 21.60 -6.84 -31.69
CA ARG A 144 20.57 -5.89 -32.11
C ARG A 144 19.43 -5.69 -31.11
N LEU A 145 18.98 -6.75 -30.42
CA LEU A 145 17.91 -6.65 -29.41
C LEU A 145 18.39 -5.94 -28.14
N SER A 146 19.64 -6.19 -27.72
CA SER A 146 20.22 -5.48 -26.57
C SER A 146 20.45 -4.00 -26.87
N GLU A 147 20.88 -3.67 -28.10
CA GLU A 147 21.00 -2.28 -28.55
C GLU A 147 19.62 -1.61 -28.57
N ARG A 148 18.60 -2.29 -29.06
CA ARG A 148 17.24 -1.79 -29.07
C ARG A 148 16.69 -1.57 -27.66
N PHE A 149 16.93 -2.48 -26.74
CA PHE A 149 16.54 -2.34 -25.35
C PHE A 149 17.17 -1.11 -24.69
N LYS A 150 18.48 -0.88 -24.89
CA LYS A 150 19.18 0.32 -24.39
C LYS A 150 18.66 1.60 -25.01
N GLU A 151 18.36 1.59 -26.30
CA GLU A 151 17.73 2.71 -26.98
C GLU A 151 16.36 3.03 -26.35
N LEU A 152 15.52 2.02 -26.14
CA LEU A 152 14.22 2.18 -25.53
C LEU A 152 14.32 2.68 -24.08
N GLN A 153 15.26 2.17 -23.28
CA GLN A 153 15.52 2.69 -21.93
C GLN A 153 15.89 4.17 -21.95
N SER A 154 16.76 4.58 -22.88
CA SER A 154 17.16 5.99 -23.03
C SER A 154 15.98 6.87 -23.43
N LEU A 155 15.15 6.42 -24.37
CA LEU A 155 13.95 7.13 -24.80
C LEU A 155 12.93 7.23 -23.66
N TYR A 156 12.73 6.15 -22.92
CA TYR A 156 11.83 6.13 -21.77
C TYR A 156 12.30 7.09 -20.67
N LYS A 157 13.59 7.06 -20.33
CA LYS A 157 14.19 7.97 -19.36
C LYS A 157 13.97 9.44 -19.74
N SER A 158 14.23 9.80 -21.00
CA SER A 158 14.00 11.18 -21.48
C SER A 158 12.51 11.54 -21.41
N ALA A 159 11.61 10.60 -21.70
CA ALA A 159 10.18 10.82 -21.59
C ALA A 159 9.72 10.96 -20.14
N THR A 160 10.31 10.23 -19.19
CA THR A 160 9.98 10.38 -17.77
C THR A 160 10.45 11.70 -17.19
N GLU A 161 11.61 12.23 -17.60
CA GLU A 161 12.08 13.56 -17.22
C GLU A 161 11.10 14.67 -17.69
N GLU A 162 10.60 14.60 -18.92
CA GLU A 162 9.59 15.52 -19.44
C GLU A 162 8.23 15.33 -18.74
N TYR A 163 7.83 14.10 -18.48
CA TYR A 163 6.62 13.74 -17.77
C TYR A 163 6.58 14.32 -16.34
N GLU A 164 7.71 14.25 -15.62
CA GLU A 164 7.83 14.81 -14.27
C GLU A 164 7.79 16.33 -14.29
N TYR A 165 8.48 16.97 -15.23
CA TYR A 165 8.43 18.41 -15.43
C TYR A 165 7.01 18.89 -15.71
N ASP A 166 6.32 18.25 -16.64
CA ASP A 166 4.94 18.57 -17.02
C ASP A 166 3.94 18.38 -15.87
N ALA A 167 4.16 17.39 -14.99
CA ALA A 167 3.37 17.24 -13.77
C ALA A 167 3.49 18.45 -12.84
N GLY A 168 4.69 19.04 -12.73
CA GLY A 168 4.94 20.29 -12.01
C GLY A 168 4.17 21.47 -12.63
N GLU A 169 4.17 21.58 -13.95
CA GLU A 169 3.42 22.63 -14.67
C GLU A 169 1.90 22.50 -14.48
N ILE A 170 1.35 21.28 -14.45
CA ILE A 170 -0.07 21.04 -14.13
C ILE A 170 -0.43 21.66 -12.78
N ILE A 171 0.42 21.45 -11.75
CA ILE A 171 0.20 22.00 -10.41
C ILE A 171 0.30 23.52 -10.41
N LEU A 172 1.39 24.07 -10.97
CA LEU A 172 1.67 25.51 -10.97
C LEU A 172 0.61 26.31 -11.73
N GLN A 173 0.12 25.76 -12.83
CA GLN A 173 -0.87 26.41 -13.69
C GLN A 173 -2.31 26.06 -13.32
N ASN A 174 -2.53 25.27 -12.26
CA ASN A 174 -3.84 24.79 -11.83
C ASN A 174 -4.64 24.14 -12.97
N GLN A 175 -3.96 23.33 -13.77
CA GLN A 175 -4.59 22.56 -14.85
C GLN A 175 -5.24 21.31 -14.28
N GLN A 176 -6.14 20.70 -15.06
CA GLN A 176 -6.73 19.43 -14.71
C GLN A 176 -5.69 18.31 -14.85
N ASP A 177 -5.60 17.44 -13.85
CA ASP A 177 -4.79 16.23 -13.89
C ASP A 177 -5.21 15.30 -15.03
N ARG A 178 -4.28 14.52 -15.52
CA ARG A 178 -4.47 13.54 -16.59
C ARG A 178 -3.88 12.18 -16.22
N SER A 179 -4.14 11.16 -17.02
CA SER A 179 -3.51 9.85 -16.83
C SER A 179 -2.02 9.89 -17.13
N ALA A 180 -1.25 9.03 -16.47
CA ALA A 180 0.16 8.81 -16.78
C ALA A 180 0.35 8.44 -18.27
N ARG A 181 -0.59 7.69 -18.85
CA ARG A 181 -0.60 7.40 -20.31
C ARG A 181 -0.61 8.67 -21.14
N ALA A 182 -1.47 9.63 -20.81
CA ALA A 182 -1.56 10.88 -21.54
C ALA A 182 -0.28 11.72 -21.37
N GLY A 183 0.25 11.80 -20.16
CA GLY A 183 1.52 12.50 -19.87
C GLY A 183 2.69 11.92 -20.63
N LEU A 184 2.88 10.60 -20.57
CA LEU A 184 3.92 9.90 -21.32
C LEU A 184 3.78 10.08 -22.83
N ALA A 185 2.53 10.08 -23.35
CA ALA A 185 2.30 10.29 -24.77
C ALA A 185 2.63 11.71 -25.21
N ILE A 186 2.43 12.72 -24.36
CA ILE A 186 2.87 14.11 -24.58
C ILE A 186 4.38 14.20 -24.58
N ALA A 187 5.04 13.49 -23.67
CA ALA A 187 6.50 13.33 -23.61
C ALA A 187 7.09 12.41 -24.71
N ASN A 188 6.32 12.12 -25.76
CA ASN A 188 6.67 11.30 -26.91
C ASN A 188 6.93 9.80 -26.61
N TRP A 189 6.57 9.30 -25.45
CA TRP A 189 6.60 7.86 -25.17
C TRP A 189 5.25 7.21 -25.51
N LYS A 190 5.25 6.42 -26.54
CA LYS A 190 4.08 5.67 -27.04
C LYS A 190 4.53 4.24 -27.32
N PRO A 191 4.55 3.36 -26.30
CA PRO A 191 5.01 2.01 -26.45
C PRO A 191 4.01 1.22 -27.30
N SER A 192 4.08 1.33 -28.59
CA SER A 192 3.20 0.61 -29.52
C SER A 192 3.07 -0.89 -29.14
N SER A 193 2.89 -1.78 -30.07
CA SER A 193 2.91 -3.23 -29.83
C SER A 193 4.32 -3.82 -29.69
N GLU A 194 5.36 -3.03 -29.39
CA GLU A 194 6.73 -3.51 -29.16
C GLU A 194 6.87 -4.08 -27.75
N PRO A 195 7.08 -5.41 -27.58
CA PRO A 195 7.08 -6.06 -26.26
C PRO A 195 8.11 -5.48 -25.30
N LEU A 196 9.34 -5.20 -25.76
CA LEU A 196 10.39 -4.61 -24.92
C LEU A 196 10.01 -3.21 -24.40
N ALA A 197 9.40 -2.37 -25.23
CA ALA A 197 8.93 -1.05 -24.80
C ALA A 197 7.81 -1.17 -23.77
N GLN A 198 6.89 -2.10 -23.97
CA GLN A 198 5.80 -2.38 -23.01
C GLN A 198 6.32 -2.93 -21.68
N ALA A 199 7.35 -3.78 -21.71
CA ALA A 199 7.95 -4.33 -20.49
C ALA A 199 8.70 -3.25 -19.69
N ILE A 200 9.44 -2.34 -20.34
CA ILE A 200 10.10 -1.20 -19.69
C ILE A 200 9.09 -0.31 -18.99
N GLU A 201 8.01 0.05 -19.66
CA GLU A 201 6.96 0.89 -19.05
C GLU A 201 6.27 0.16 -17.89
N TRP A 202 5.99 -1.13 -18.07
CA TRP A 202 5.35 -1.94 -17.04
C TRP A 202 6.19 -2.03 -15.76
N SER A 203 7.51 -2.25 -15.89
CA SER A 203 8.42 -2.35 -14.75
C SER A 203 8.59 -1.04 -13.97
N SER A 204 8.23 0.09 -14.58
CA SER A 204 8.31 1.41 -13.94
C SER A 204 6.99 1.87 -13.34
N ILE A 205 5.87 1.72 -14.05
CA ILE A 205 4.58 2.28 -13.62
C ILE A 205 3.69 1.20 -13.01
N ASP A 206 3.42 0.12 -13.74
CA ASP A 206 2.48 -0.90 -13.25
C ASP A 206 3.02 -1.59 -12.00
N PHE A 207 4.30 -1.91 -12.00
CA PHE A 207 4.98 -2.54 -10.87
C PHE A 207 4.90 -1.66 -9.60
N GLU A 208 5.08 -0.34 -9.73
CA GLU A 208 5.04 0.59 -8.60
C GLU A 208 3.60 0.85 -8.13
N TYR A 209 2.68 1.14 -9.05
CA TYR A 209 1.33 1.61 -8.69
C TYR A 209 0.25 0.52 -8.68
N ALA A 210 0.60 -0.74 -8.98
CA ALA A 210 -0.33 -1.87 -9.15
C ALA A 210 -1.44 -1.60 -10.18
N ASN A 211 -1.24 -0.65 -11.06
CA ASN A 211 -2.17 -0.23 -12.10
C ASN A 211 -1.43 0.26 -13.35
N PRO A 212 -1.99 0.07 -14.54
CA PRO A 212 -1.41 0.58 -15.77
C PRO A 212 -1.48 2.12 -15.84
N PRO A 213 -0.70 2.73 -16.75
CA PRO A 213 -0.65 4.19 -16.90
C PRO A 213 -1.98 4.87 -17.19
N GLU A 214 -2.94 4.15 -17.78
CA GLU A 214 -4.29 4.65 -18.06
C GLU A 214 -5.11 4.90 -16.78
N LYS A 215 -4.81 4.14 -15.72
CA LYS A 215 -5.50 4.17 -14.42
C LYS A 215 -4.74 4.96 -13.35
N THR A 216 -3.54 5.45 -13.67
CA THR A 216 -2.66 6.16 -12.75
C THR A 216 -2.63 7.65 -13.09
N SER A 217 -2.77 8.52 -12.08
CA SER A 217 -2.64 9.97 -12.21
C SER A 217 -1.22 10.38 -12.58
N GLN A 218 -1.03 11.29 -13.54
CA GLN A 218 0.27 11.87 -13.80
C GLN A 218 0.75 12.72 -12.64
N GLN A 219 -0.06 13.66 -12.20
CA GLN A 219 0.32 14.61 -11.15
C GLN A 219 0.66 13.90 -9.84
N TYR A 220 -0.22 13.02 -9.37
CA TYR A 220 -0.09 12.43 -8.05
C TYR A 220 0.88 11.25 -7.99
N SER A 221 1.14 10.54 -9.10
CA SER A 221 2.24 9.59 -9.17
C SER A 221 3.59 10.29 -9.00
N VAL A 222 3.80 11.42 -9.68
CA VAL A 222 5.04 12.22 -9.53
C VAL A 222 5.17 12.79 -8.12
N VAL A 223 4.09 13.30 -7.52
CA VAL A 223 4.12 13.76 -6.11
C VAL A 223 4.50 12.60 -5.17
N ASN A 224 3.93 11.42 -5.36
CA ASN A 224 4.18 10.24 -4.55
C ASN A 224 5.65 9.77 -4.66
N THR A 225 6.16 9.66 -5.90
CA THR A 225 7.57 9.31 -6.17
C THR A 225 8.53 10.34 -5.57
N ASN A 226 8.31 11.63 -5.83
CA ASN A 226 9.23 12.68 -5.39
C ASN A 226 9.27 12.82 -3.87
N THR A 227 8.14 12.66 -3.19
CA THR A 227 8.12 12.72 -1.71
C THR A 227 8.75 11.49 -1.06
N SER A 228 8.77 10.35 -1.71
CA SER A 228 9.41 9.13 -1.20
C SER A 228 10.90 9.06 -1.61
N PHE A 229 11.20 9.12 -2.89
CA PHE A 229 12.52 8.80 -3.41
C PHE A 229 13.43 10.01 -3.64
N GLN A 230 12.89 11.19 -3.90
CA GLN A 230 13.72 12.41 -4.00
C GLN A 230 13.88 13.12 -2.65
N ARG A 231 12.91 13.00 -1.75
CA ARG A 231 13.01 13.54 -0.39
C ARG A 231 14.03 12.76 0.45
N TRP A 232 13.98 11.44 0.33
CA TRP A 232 14.97 10.52 0.88
C TRP A 232 15.87 10.02 -0.27
N LYS A 233 16.77 9.09 -0.03
CA LYS A 233 17.50 8.46 -1.13
C LYS A 233 16.58 7.54 -1.93
N ASP A 234 16.80 7.47 -3.22
CA ASP A 234 16.17 6.52 -4.14
C ASP A 234 16.75 5.12 -3.92
N GLU A 235 16.49 4.58 -2.76
CA GLU A 235 16.88 3.24 -2.34
C GLU A 235 15.67 2.50 -1.80
N ASN A 236 15.51 1.25 -2.22
CA ASN A 236 14.49 0.32 -1.73
C ASN A 236 15.18 -0.85 -1.04
N ASN A 237 15.11 -0.90 0.29
CA ASN A 237 15.70 -1.99 1.05
C ASN A 237 14.70 -3.14 1.18
N LEU A 238 15.01 -4.28 0.52
CA LEU A 238 14.25 -5.51 0.71
C LEU A 238 14.48 -6.04 2.12
N VAL A 239 13.41 -6.22 2.88
CA VAL A 239 13.46 -6.89 4.17
C VAL A 239 13.29 -8.40 3.95
N HIS A 240 14.30 -9.16 4.37
CA HIS A 240 14.33 -10.62 4.25
C HIS A 240 14.66 -11.31 5.57
N ASP A 241 14.28 -10.66 6.67
CA ASP A 241 14.43 -11.17 8.03
C ASP A 241 13.50 -12.36 8.29
N ALA A 242 14.03 -13.45 8.81
CA ALA A 242 13.25 -14.67 9.08
C ALA A 242 12.09 -14.44 10.07
N ARG A 243 12.15 -13.41 10.91
CA ARG A 243 11.06 -13.03 11.83
C ARG A 243 9.89 -12.34 11.10
N GLY A 244 10.14 -11.87 9.88
CA GLY A 244 9.21 -11.12 9.05
C GLY A 244 9.21 -9.61 9.28
N PHE A 245 8.81 -8.87 8.25
CA PHE A 245 8.81 -7.41 8.24
C PHE A 245 7.89 -6.81 9.32
N ALA A 246 6.74 -7.46 9.61
CA ALA A 246 5.82 -7.02 10.66
C ALA A 246 6.42 -7.01 12.06
N THR A 247 7.62 -7.56 12.27
CA THR A 247 8.28 -7.64 13.58
C THR A 247 8.42 -6.26 14.21
N PHE A 248 8.81 -5.23 13.46
CA PHE A 248 9.07 -3.93 14.04
C PHE A 248 7.85 -3.36 14.79
N PHE A 249 6.66 -3.42 14.23
CA PHE A 249 5.48 -2.88 14.94
C PHE A 249 4.80 -3.89 15.87
N LYS A 250 5.03 -5.19 15.71
CA LYS A 250 4.69 -6.18 16.75
C LYS A 250 5.53 -5.94 18.02
N GLU A 251 6.82 -5.66 17.86
CA GLU A 251 7.70 -5.33 18.99
C GLU A 251 7.37 -3.96 19.60
N GLU A 252 7.04 -2.94 18.77
CA GLU A 252 6.53 -1.66 19.29
C GLU A 252 5.27 -1.87 20.13
N ALA A 253 4.31 -2.67 19.63
CA ALA A 253 3.08 -2.94 20.36
C ALA A 253 3.33 -3.55 21.75
N LYS A 254 4.28 -4.47 21.89
CA LYS A 254 4.65 -5.09 23.17
C LYS A 254 5.13 -4.08 24.23
N LEU A 255 5.62 -2.92 23.83
CA LEU A 255 6.13 -1.92 24.77
C LEU A 255 5.02 -1.20 25.55
N PHE A 256 3.81 -1.13 25.01
CA PHE A 256 2.73 -0.35 25.59
C PHE A 256 1.38 -1.08 25.66
N LEU A 257 1.17 -2.10 24.84
CA LEU A 257 -0.14 -2.74 24.67
C LEU A 257 -0.33 -3.88 25.68
N ASP A 258 -1.34 -3.78 26.52
CA ASP A 258 -1.86 -4.95 27.23
C ASP A 258 -2.78 -5.76 26.31
N GLU A 259 -2.23 -6.81 25.69
CA GLU A 259 -2.95 -7.65 24.74
C GLU A 259 -4.22 -8.28 25.31
N ARG A 260 -4.34 -8.45 26.62
CA ARG A 260 -5.50 -9.08 27.26
C ARG A 260 -6.72 -8.16 27.32
N THR A 261 -6.48 -6.88 27.50
CA THR A 261 -7.54 -5.88 27.73
C THR A 261 -7.69 -4.90 26.58
N GLN A 262 -6.61 -4.61 25.86
CA GLN A 262 -6.56 -3.59 24.82
C GLN A 262 -6.56 -4.14 23.39
N LEU A 263 -6.41 -5.45 23.18
CA LEU A 263 -6.39 -6.06 21.84
C LEU A 263 -7.45 -7.17 21.73
N LYS A 264 -8.36 -7.02 20.78
CA LYS A 264 -9.38 -8.02 20.43
C LYS A 264 -9.12 -8.54 19.03
N LEU A 265 -8.40 -9.65 18.94
CA LEU A 265 -8.18 -10.38 17.69
C LEU A 265 -9.41 -11.22 17.32
N LYS A 266 -9.48 -11.67 16.04
CA LYS A 266 -10.61 -12.48 15.52
C LYS A 266 -11.97 -11.82 15.76
N THR A 267 -12.01 -10.49 15.76
CA THR A 267 -13.21 -9.72 16.06
C THR A 267 -13.65 -8.96 14.81
N ILE A 268 -14.76 -9.38 14.24
CA ILE A 268 -15.26 -8.88 12.96
C ILE A 268 -16.28 -7.78 13.20
N VAL A 269 -15.91 -6.55 12.84
CA VAL A 269 -16.84 -5.40 12.91
C VAL A 269 -17.90 -5.53 11.81
N LYS A 270 -19.18 -5.37 12.17
CA LYS A 270 -20.31 -5.42 11.24
C LYS A 270 -21.03 -4.08 11.09
N ASN A 271 -21.13 -3.32 12.17
CA ASN A 271 -21.81 -2.02 12.13
C ASN A 271 -21.08 -1.02 13.03
N ILE A 272 -21.06 0.23 12.61
CA ILE A 272 -20.54 1.36 13.37
C ILE A 272 -21.63 2.43 13.44
N THR A 273 -22.13 2.67 14.63
CA THR A 273 -23.01 3.81 14.90
C THR A 273 -22.19 4.96 15.44
N TYR A 274 -22.33 6.16 14.83
CA TYR A 274 -21.54 7.32 15.23
C TYR A 274 -22.36 8.59 15.35
N SER A 275 -21.90 9.46 16.23
CA SER A 275 -22.48 10.79 16.46
C SER A 275 -21.39 11.80 16.83
N SER A 276 -21.78 13.01 17.20
CA SER A 276 -20.90 13.99 17.81
C SER A 276 -20.56 13.69 19.28
N GLU A 277 -21.20 12.70 19.91
CA GLU A 277 -21.05 12.38 21.33
C GLU A 277 -20.29 11.08 21.55
N SER A 278 -20.51 10.07 20.71
CA SER A 278 -19.90 8.75 20.87
C SER A 278 -19.92 7.94 19.58
N VAL A 279 -19.15 6.85 19.59
CA VAL A 279 -19.14 5.83 18.54
C VAL A 279 -19.39 4.48 19.19
N THR A 280 -20.32 3.68 18.63
CA THR A 280 -20.55 2.30 19.07
C THR A 280 -20.23 1.35 17.92
N VAL A 281 -19.37 0.39 18.21
CA VAL A 281 -18.92 -0.65 17.27
C VAL A 281 -19.62 -1.95 17.65
N TYR A 282 -20.32 -2.56 16.69
CA TYR A 282 -20.99 -3.84 16.84
C TYR A 282 -20.27 -4.92 16.06
N ASN A 283 -19.95 -6.00 16.73
CA ASN A 283 -19.19 -7.12 16.17
C ASN A 283 -20.10 -8.29 15.77
N GLU A 284 -19.60 -9.16 14.91
CA GLU A 284 -20.32 -10.33 14.40
C GLU A 284 -20.72 -11.33 15.51
N ASP A 285 -19.89 -11.45 16.54
CA ASP A 285 -20.11 -12.33 17.70
C ASP A 285 -21.18 -11.80 18.68
N GLY A 286 -21.80 -10.66 18.37
CA GLY A 286 -22.78 -9.99 19.20
C GLY A 286 -22.20 -9.12 20.31
N SER A 287 -20.88 -9.05 20.45
CA SER A 287 -20.23 -8.10 21.35
C SER A 287 -20.27 -6.68 20.78
N CYS A 288 -20.16 -5.68 21.66
CA CYS A 288 -20.08 -4.29 21.22
C CYS A 288 -19.17 -3.45 22.12
N ILE A 289 -18.67 -2.33 21.55
CA ILE A 289 -17.80 -1.37 22.22
C ILE A 289 -18.37 0.02 21.99
N THR A 290 -18.63 0.75 23.06
CA THR A 290 -18.95 2.17 23.02
C THR A 290 -17.71 2.97 23.39
N ALA A 291 -17.35 3.96 22.57
CA ALA A 291 -16.17 4.78 22.74
C ALA A 291 -16.50 6.27 22.59
N ASP A 292 -15.73 7.13 23.27
CA ASP A 292 -15.85 8.57 23.06
C ASP A 292 -15.36 8.95 21.65
N TYR A 293 -14.31 8.28 21.15
CA TYR A 293 -13.77 8.44 19.80
C TYR A 293 -13.49 7.07 19.16
N ALA A 294 -13.52 7.00 17.84
CA ALA A 294 -13.04 5.82 17.11
C ALA A 294 -12.14 6.21 15.94
N ILE A 295 -11.11 5.38 15.66
CA ILE A 295 -10.23 5.47 14.50
C ILE A 295 -10.50 4.27 13.61
N CYS A 296 -11.11 4.49 12.46
CA CYS A 296 -11.31 3.47 11.43
C CYS A 296 -10.06 3.40 10.55
N THR A 297 -9.28 2.31 10.67
CA THR A 297 -8.09 2.07 9.85
C THR A 297 -8.31 0.98 8.81
N PHE A 298 -9.56 0.74 8.43
CA PHE A 298 -9.89 -0.23 7.40
C PHE A 298 -9.24 0.12 6.06
N SER A 299 -8.89 -0.90 5.29
CA SER A 299 -8.40 -0.69 3.93
C SER A 299 -9.46 0.02 3.07
N LEU A 300 -8.99 0.70 2.03
CA LEU A 300 -9.88 1.28 1.03
C LEU A 300 -10.84 0.23 0.46
N GLY A 301 -10.33 -0.99 0.19
CA GLY A 301 -11.15 -2.08 -0.35
C GLY A 301 -12.32 -2.50 0.57
N VAL A 302 -12.09 -2.56 1.88
CA VAL A 302 -13.17 -2.82 2.87
C VAL A 302 -14.22 -1.73 2.83
N LEU A 303 -13.81 -0.45 2.77
CA LEU A 303 -14.74 0.69 2.68
C LEU A 303 -15.51 0.68 1.35
N GLN A 304 -14.89 0.33 0.24
CA GLN A 304 -15.51 0.24 -1.09
C GLN A 304 -16.51 -0.91 -1.22
N LYS A 305 -16.25 -2.03 -0.54
CA LYS A 305 -17.15 -3.21 -0.56
C LYS A 305 -18.34 -3.06 0.38
N GLU A 306 -18.37 -2.02 1.21
CA GLU A 306 -19.47 -1.73 2.13
C GLU A 306 -19.85 -2.93 3.02
N VAL A 307 -18.87 -3.79 3.37
CA VAL A 307 -19.07 -4.98 4.22
C VAL A 307 -19.26 -4.63 5.69
N VAL A 308 -18.96 -3.40 6.08
CA VAL A 308 -19.27 -2.80 7.38
C VAL A 308 -20.28 -1.70 7.14
N SER A 309 -21.42 -1.78 7.84
CA SER A 309 -22.46 -0.74 7.75
C SER A 309 -22.17 0.42 8.70
N PHE A 310 -22.60 1.62 8.31
CA PHE A 310 -22.48 2.84 9.12
C PHE A 310 -23.86 3.42 9.41
N SER A 311 -24.09 3.86 10.65
CA SER A 311 -25.34 4.46 11.08
C SER A 311 -25.06 5.80 11.82
N PRO A 312 -25.45 6.96 11.26
CA PRO A 312 -26.06 7.13 9.94
C PRO A 312 -25.17 6.67 8.79
N GLU A 313 -25.72 6.48 7.60
CA GLU A 313 -24.91 6.20 6.40
C GLU A 313 -23.81 7.25 6.20
N LEU A 314 -22.67 6.82 5.67
CA LEU A 314 -21.61 7.76 5.29
C LEU A 314 -22.16 8.83 4.33
N PRO A 315 -21.87 10.12 4.53
CA PRO A 315 -22.31 11.18 3.64
C PRO A 315 -21.94 10.94 2.19
N ARG A 316 -22.76 11.41 1.25
CA ARG A 316 -22.52 11.21 -0.18
C ARG A 316 -21.11 11.65 -0.61
N TRP A 317 -20.64 12.81 -0.13
CA TRP A 317 -19.31 13.31 -0.47
C TRP A 317 -18.19 12.35 -0.05
N LYS A 318 -18.32 11.70 1.10
CA LYS A 318 -17.34 10.71 1.59
C LYS A 318 -17.42 9.39 0.82
N ARG A 319 -18.63 8.88 0.57
CA ARG A 319 -18.84 7.68 -0.27
C ARG A 319 -18.30 7.89 -1.69
N THR A 320 -18.57 9.06 -2.29
CA THR A 320 -18.03 9.42 -3.62
C THR A 320 -16.50 9.37 -3.60
N ALA A 321 -15.86 9.95 -2.60
CA ALA A 321 -14.40 9.96 -2.46
C ALA A 321 -13.83 8.54 -2.33
N ILE A 322 -14.40 7.72 -1.44
CA ILE A 322 -14.00 6.32 -1.23
C ILE A 322 -14.12 5.52 -2.54
N GLN A 323 -15.25 5.66 -3.26
CA GLN A 323 -15.48 4.92 -4.51
C GLN A 323 -14.65 5.45 -5.69
N SER A 324 -14.15 6.70 -5.61
CA SER A 324 -13.35 7.31 -6.67
C SER A 324 -11.86 7.01 -6.58
N MET A 325 -11.34 6.63 -5.42
CA MET A 325 -9.95 6.18 -5.24
C MET A 325 -9.82 4.74 -5.75
N THR A 326 -8.66 4.37 -6.28
CA THR A 326 -8.42 3.00 -6.74
C THR A 326 -7.79 2.15 -5.65
N MET A 327 -8.33 0.95 -5.42
CA MET A 327 -7.65 -0.11 -4.68
C MET A 327 -7.00 -1.05 -5.69
N GLY A 328 -5.68 -0.99 -5.80
CA GLY A 328 -4.90 -1.81 -6.74
C GLY A 328 -4.75 -3.26 -6.28
N THR A 329 -4.32 -4.10 -7.20
CA THR A 329 -3.99 -5.51 -6.92
C THR A 329 -2.55 -5.80 -7.32
N TYR A 330 -1.81 -6.42 -6.40
CA TYR A 330 -0.41 -6.77 -6.57
C TYR A 330 -0.20 -8.16 -5.98
N THR A 331 0.03 -9.16 -6.83
CA THR A 331 0.14 -10.55 -6.41
C THR A 331 1.55 -11.07 -6.69
N LYS A 332 2.22 -11.51 -5.62
CA LYS A 332 3.49 -12.23 -5.69
C LYS A 332 3.21 -13.72 -5.75
N ILE A 333 3.85 -14.41 -6.68
CA ILE A 333 3.71 -15.85 -6.89
C ILE A 333 5.07 -16.48 -6.64
N PHE A 334 5.19 -17.21 -5.55
CA PHE A 334 6.43 -17.81 -5.08
C PHE A 334 6.59 -19.24 -5.60
N MET A 335 7.79 -19.56 -5.99
CA MET A 335 8.23 -20.89 -6.42
C MET A 335 9.53 -21.22 -5.71
N GLN A 336 9.64 -22.45 -5.17
CA GLN A 336 10.92 -22.95 -4.69
C GLN A 336 11.39 -24.10 -5.55
N PHE A 337 12.64 -24.07 -5.97
CA PHE A 337 13.33 -25.14 -6.67
C PHE A 337 14.39 -25.75 -5.75
N LYS A 338 14.75 -27.02 -5.99
CA LYS A 338 15.86 -27.60 -5.26
C LYS A 338 17.15 -26.87 -5.62
N PRO A 339 18.15 -26.79 -4.71
CA PRO A 339 19.41 -26.09 -5.01
C PRO A 339 20.12 -26.57 -6.27
N GLU A 340 20.06 -27.88 -6.56
CA GLU A 340 20.64 -28.49 -7.76
C GLU A 340 19.84 -28.21 -9.05
N ASP A 341 18.59 -27.80 -8.90
CA ASP A 341 17.66 -27.53 -9.99
C ASP A 341 17.55 -26.02 -10.32
N VAL A 342 18.24 -25.15 -9.58
CA VAL A 342 18.28 -23.70 -9.86
C VAL A 342 18.86 -23.46 -11.24
N PHE A 343 18.11 -22.76 -12.09
CA PHE A 343 18.42 -22.59 -13.52
C PHE A 343 18.76 -21.16 -13.90
N TRP A 344 18.60 -20.19 -12.99
CA TRP A 344 18.93 -18.78 -13.22
C TRP A 344 20.30 -18.42 -12.62
N ASP A 345 20.85 -17.29 -13.05
CA ASP A 345 22.07 -16.74 -12.47
C ASP A 345 21.79 -16.17 -11.06
N LYS A 346 22.39 -16.75 -10.05
CA LYS A 346 22.27 -16.38 -8.63
C LYS A 346 22.83 -14.98 -8.31
N ASN A 347 23.61 -14.39 -9.22
CA ASN A 347 24.09 -13.01 -9.08
C ASN A 347 23.12 -11.98 -9.66
N THR A 348 22.04 -12.41 -10.29
CA THR A 348 20.99 -11.55 -10.84
C THR A 348 19.84 -11.43 -9.86
N GLN A 349 19.46 -10.19 -9.50
CA GLN A 349 18.33 -9.95 -8.61
C GLN A 349 16.99 -10.01 -9.35
N PHE A 350 16.93 -9.48 -10.56
CA PHE A 350 15.68 -9.31 -11.30
C PHE A 350 15.74 -9.87 -12.72
N PHE A 351 14.59 -10.36 -13.18
CA PHE A 351 14.43 -10.84 -14.56
C PHE A 351 13.16 -10.23 -15.15
N LEU A 352 13.29 -9.49 -16.25
CA LEU A 352 12.19 -8.87 -16.96
C LEU A 352 11.83 -9.69 -18.19
N TYR A 353 10.61 -10.13 -18.29
CA TYR A 353 10.07 -10.86 -19.44
C TYR A 353 9.17 -9.97 -20.28
N ALA A 354 9.51 -9.83 -21.55
CA ALA A 354 8.73 -9.11 -22.55
C ALA A 354 7.87 -10.10 -23.35
N ASP A 355 6.65 -10.36 -22.89
CA ASP A 355 5.73 -11.26 -23.56
C ASP A 355 5.32 -10.69 -24.94
N PRO A 356 5.33 -11.50 -26.03
CA PRO A 356 5.05 -11.02 -27.38
C PRO A 356 3.58 -10.68 -27.63
N VAL A 357 2.66 -11.15 -26.79
CA VAL A 357 1.20 -11.08 -27.01
C VAL A 357 0.53 -10.17 -26.00
N GLN A 358 0.86 -10.34 -24.71
CA GLN A 358 0.13 -9.71 -23.62
C GLN A 358 1.07 -8.89 -22.73
N ARG A 359 0.92 -7.57 -22.75
CA ARG A 359 1.62 -6.69 -21.80
C ARG A 359 1.32 -7.09 -20.35
N GLY A 360 2.36 -7.32 -19.56
CA GLY A 360 2.22 -7.66 -18.15
C GLY A 360 1.89 -9.12 -17.85
N TYR A 361 2.06 -10.02 -18.83
CA TYR A 361 1.91 -11.45 -18.61
C TYR A 361 3.15 -12.03 -17.95
N TYR A 362 3.07 -12.27 -16.62
CA TYR A 362 4.16 -12.74 -15.75
C TYR A 362 5.51 -12.02 -16.03
N PRO A 363 5.55 -10.68 -15.94
CA PRO A 363 6.61 -9.91 -16.59
C PRO A 363 7.87 -9.73 -15.73
N TYR A 364 7.77 -9.81 -14.37
CA TYR A 364 8.86 -9.36 -13.51
C TYR A 364 9.14 -10.35 -12.38
N PHE A 365 10.26 -11.06 -12.52
CA PHE A 365 10.71 -12.06 -11.55
C PHE A 365 11.78 -11.46 -10.65
N GLN A 366 11.82 -11.89 -9.39
CA GLN A 366 12.87 -11.55 -8.43
C GLN A 366 13.40 -12.82 -7.77
N SER A 367 14.72 -12.96 -7.73
CA SER A 367 15.40 -14.03 -7.03
C SER A 367 15.56 -13.69 -5.56
N LEU A 368 15.00 -14.49 -4.66
CA LEU A 368 15.39 -14.48 -3.25
C LEU A 368 16.65 -15.34 -3.01
N ASP A 369 17.02 -16.19 -3.96
CA ASP A 369 18.26 -17.00 -3.94
C ASP A 369 19.50 -16.22 -4.37
N HIS A 370 19.44 -14.90 -4.25
CA HIS A 370 20.60 -14.03 -4.46
C HIS A 370 21.46 -14.00 -3.19
N LYS A 371 22.80 -13.95 -3.36
CA LYS A 371 23.78 -13.96 -2.25
C LYS A 371 23.53 -12.89 -1.17
N ASP A 372 22.92 -11.77 -1.53
CA ASP A 372 22.64 -10.66 -0.63
C ASP A 372 21.26 -10.77 0.04
N PHE A 373 20.44 -11.76 -0.30
CA PHE A 373 19.11 -11.99 0.25
C PHE A 373 19.04 -13.31 1.05
N VAL A 374 18.47 -14.35 0.48
CA VAL A 374 18.31 -15.68 1.13
C VAL A 374 19.03 -16.73 0.30
N ASP A 375 20.37 -16.63 0.27
CA ASP A 375 21.26 -17.49 -0.52
C ASP A 375 21.01 -18.99 -0.21
N GLY A 376 21.00 -19.79 -1.26
CA GLY A 376 20.75 -21.23 -1.18
C GLY A 376 19.27 -21.62 -1.01
N SER A 377 18.35 -20.64 -1.05
CA SER A 377 16.92 -20.92 -0.87
C SER A 377 16.24 -21.58 -2.07
N GLY A 378 16.79 -21.40 -3.26
CA GLY A 378 16.13 -21.81 -4.50
C GLY A 378 14.78 -21.10 -4.74
N ILE A 379 14.52 -19.94 -4.10
CA ILE A 379 13.26 -19.22 -4.20
C ILE A 379 13.31 -18.14 -5.27
N LEU A 380 12.38 -18.24 -6.22
CA LEU A 380 12.08 -17.24 -7.22
C LEU A 380 10.63 -16.83 -7.07
N PHE A 381 10.31 -15.54 -7.21
CA PHE A 381 8.91 -15.13 -7.31
C PHE A 381 8.68 -14.21 -8.50
N VAL A 382 7.48 -14.24 -9.04
CA VAL A 382 7.01 -13.34 -10.10
C VAL A 382 5.90 -12.45 -9.57
N THR A 383 5.94 -11.19 -9.98
CA THR A 383 4.92 -10.19 -9.66
C THR A 383 3.99 -9.98 -10.83
N VAL A 384 2.70 -9.98 -10.55
CA VAL A 384 1.64 -9.56 -11.48
C VAL A 384 0.74 -8.54 -10.82
N VAL A 385 0.20 -7.62 -11.61
CA VAL A 385 -0.68 -6.55 -11.12
C VAL A 385 -1.93 -6.38 -11.99
N ASP A 386 -2.89 -5.59 -11.50
CA ASP A 386 -4.13 -5.23 -12.20
C ASP A 386 -4.81 -6.45 -12.86
N GLN A 387 -5.04 -6.42 -14.17
CA GLN A 387 -5.79 -7.46 -14.89
C GLN A 387 -5.19 -8.86 -14.69
N GLN A 388 -3.87 -9.01 -14.79
CA GLN A 388 -3.22 -10.32 -14.63
C GLN A 388 -3.31 -10.82 -13.18
N SER A 389 -3.26 -9.94 -12.20
CA SER A 389 -3.46 -10.30 -10.79
C SER A 389 -4.88 -10.83 -10.55
N TYR A 390 -5.91 -10.17 -11.09
CA TYR A 390 -7.28 -10.67 -11.01
C TYR A 390 -7.45 -12.06 -11.66
N VAL A 391 -6.79 -12.30 -12.80
CA VAL A 391 -6.82 -13.61 -13.47
C VAL A 391 -6.19 -14.67 -12.58
N VAL A 392 -4.98 -14.41 -12.06
CA VAL A 392 -4.25 -15.34 -11.18
C VAL A 392 -5.05 -15.65 -9.91
N GLU A 393 -5.63 -14.64 -9.26
CA GLU A 393 -6.42 -14.86 -8.05
C GLU A 393 -7.77 -15.57 -8.31
N ALA A 394 -8.23 -15.61 -9.56
CA ALA A 394 -9.47 -16.26 -9.96
C ALA A 394 -9.30 -17.73 -10.34
N GLN A 395 -8.10 -18.14 -10.77
CA GLN A 395 -7.81 -19.50 -11.25
C GLN A 395 -7.21 -20.38 -10.13
N ASP A 396 -7.11 -21.68 -10.39
CA ASP A 396 -6.45 -22.62 -9.48
C ASP A 396 -4.92 -22.54 -9.59
N PHE A 397 -4.23 -23.07 -8.57
CA PHE A 397 -2.76 -23.02 -8.48
C PHE A 397 -2.08 -23.83 -9.60
N ASP A 398 -2.64 -24.95 -10.03
CA ASP A 398 -2.04 -25.77 -11.09
C ASP A 398 -2.08 -25.07 -12.44
N THR A 399 -3.17 -24.37 -12.74
CA THR A 399 -3.28 -23.52 -13.94
C THR A 399 -2.23 -22.40 -13.90
N THR A 400 -2.13 -21.67 -12.80
CA THR A 400 -1.13 -20.60 -12.62
C THR A 400 0.30 -21.13 -12.74
N LYS A 401 0.59 -22.25 -12.08
CA LYS A 401 1.90 -22.91 -12.16
C LYS A 401 2.24 -23.31 -13.59
N THR A 402 1.32 -23.94 -14.31
CA THR A 402 1.54 -24.35 -15.70
C THR A 402 1.91 -23.17 -16.58
N GLN A 403 1.16 -22.06 -16.50
CA GLN A 403 1.44 -20.85 -17.26
C GLN A 403 2.82 -20.25 -16.96
N ILE A 404 3.18 -20.15 -15.69
CA ILE A 404 4.51 -19.63 -15.30
C ILE A 404 5.63 -20.55 -15.77
N MET A 405 5.46 -21.86 -15.66
CA MET A 405 6.45 -22.84 -16.15
C MET A 405 6.64 -22.78 -17.67
N GLU A 406 5.61 -22.45 -18.44
CA GLU A 406 5.72 -22.16 -19.86
C GLU A 406 6.57 -20.91 -20.10
N VAL A 407 6.26 -19.80 -19.42
CA VAL A 407 7.06 -18.57 -19.49
C VAL A 407 8.54 -18.82 -19.13
N LEU A 408 8.81 -19.58 -18.07
CA LEU A 408 10.19 -19.89 -17.68
C LEU A 408 10.92 -20.75 -18.74
N ARG A 409 10.22 -21.71 -19.39
CA ARG A 409 10.82 -22.47 -20.51
C ARG A 409 11.15 -21.56 -21.69
N ASP A 410 10.27 -20.62 -22.00
CA ASP A 410 10.51 -19.63 -23.06
C ASP A 410 11.67 -18.69 -22.71
N MET A 411 11.74 -18.20 -21.48
CA MET A 411 12.83 -17.35 -21.02
C MET A 411 14.18 -18.07 -21.11
N PHE A 412 14.27 -19.28 -20.58
CA PHE A 412 15.55 -19.98 -20.44
C PHE A 412 15.86 -20.96 -21.57
N GLN A 413 14.95 -21.16 -22.52
CA GLN A 413 15.11 -22.03 -23.70
C GLN A 413 15.57 -23.46 -23.34
N ARG A 414 15.01 -24.02 -22.27
CA ARG A 414 15.33 -25.35 -21.74
C ARG A 414 14.17 -25.92 -20.93
N GLU A 415 14.19 -27.22 -20.70
CA GLU A 415 13.31 -27.86 -19.74
C GLU A 415 13.61 -27.35 -18.33
N ILE A 416 12.58 -26.97 -17.61
CA ILE A 416 12.64 -26.48 -16.24
C ILE A 416 11.97 -27.50 -15.33
N PRO A 417 12.65 -27.95 -14.25
CA PRO A 417 12.06 -28.82 -13.26
C PRO A 417 10.84 -28.18 -12.58
N ASP A 418 9.87 -28.99 -12.16
CA ASP A 418 8.75 -28.46 -11.37
C ASP A 418 9.25 -27.93 -10.03
N PRO A 419 8.72 -26.79 -9.55
CA PRO A 419 9.01 -26.28 -8.23
C PRO A 419 8.53 -27.26 -7.14
N ILE A 420 9.31 -27.37 -6.06
CA ILE A 420 8.97 -28.22 -4.92
C ILE A 420 7.93 -27.59 -3.99
N ASP A 421 7.75 -26.27 -4.07
CA ASP A 421 6.67 -25.53 -3.42
C ASP A 421 6.22 -24.38 -4.32
N PHE A 422 4.92 -24.06 -4.24
CA PHE A 422 4.27 -23.05 -5.05
C PHE A 422 3.15 -22.37 -4.27
N TYR A 423 3.15 -21.04 -4.22
CA TYR A 423 2.11 -20.30 -3.49
C TYR A 423 1.93 -18.87 -4.00
N HIS A 424 0.69 -18.41 -4.04
CA HIS A 424 0.33 -16.99 -4.10
C HIS A 424 -0.84 -16.68 -3.17
N HIS A 425 -0.93 -15.42 -2.76
CA HIS A 425 -2.00 -14.96 -1.87
C HIS A 425 -3.05 -14.18 -2.65
N ASN A 426 -4.33 -14.45 -2.35
CA ASN A 426 -5.46 -13.86 -3.08
C ASN A 426 -5.97 -12.60 -2.36
N TRP A 427 -5.22 -11.50 -2.45
CA TRP A 427 -5.51 -10.26 -1.75
C TRP A 427 -6.91 -9.68 -2.02
N THR A 428 -7.43 -9.84 -3.24
CA THR A 428 -8.76 -9.33 -3.63
C THR A 428 -9.92 -10.11 -3.00
N ARG A 429 -9.64 -11.33 -2.51
CA ARG A 429 -10.63 -12.21 -1.88
C ARG A 429 -10.56 -12.20 -0.36
N GLU A 430 -9.54 -11.55 0.21
CA GLU A 430 -9.41 -11.45 1.65
C GLU A 430 -10.44 -10.46 2.23
N PRO A 431 -11.41 -10.92 3.06
CA PRO A 431 -12.53 -10.06 3.51
C PRO A 431 -12.11 -8.91 4.41
N TRP A 432 -10.88 -8.90 4.90
CA TRP A 432 -10.32 -7.86 5.75
C TRP A 432 -9.50 -6.81 4.97
N VAL A 433 -9.37 -6.95 3.62
CA VAL A 433 -8.58 -6.00 2.84
C VAL A 433 -9.13 -5.72 1.45
N TYR A 434 -9.56 -6.74 0.68
CA TYR A 434 -10.08 -6.63 -0.69
C TYR A 434 -9.15 -5.88 -1.67
N GLY A 435 -7.88 -6.23 -1.72
CA GLY A 435 -6.87 -5.67 -2.60
C GLY A 435 -5.52 -5.47 -1.92
N SER A 436 -4.55 -4.86 -2.59
CA SER A 436 -3.18 -4.73 -2.10
C SER A 436 -2.91 -3.36 -1.47
N TYR A 437 -2.93 -2.30 -2.26
CA TYR A 437 -2.71 -0.92 -1.79
C TYR A 437 -3.40 0.08 -2.72
N SER A 438 -3.54 1.32 -2.22
CA SER A 438 -4.25 2.36 -2.97
C SER A 438 -3.37 2.99 -4.05
N ASN A 439 -4.02 3.39 -5.15
CA ASN A 439 -3.43 4.21 -6.20
C ASN A 439 -4.33 5.40 -6.52
N TRP A 440 -3.73 6.50 -6.92
CA TRP A 440 -4.46 7.72 -7.26
C TRP A 440 -4.84 7.71 -8.75
N PRO A 441 -6.13 7.60 -9.08
CA PRO A 441 -6.59 7.60 -10.46
C PRO A 441 -6.68 9.01 -11.05
N PRO A 442 -6.62 9.15 -12.40
CA PRO A 442 -6.91 10.43 -13.05
C PRO A 442 -8.28 10.98 -12.66
N GLY A 443 -8.35 12.27 -12.42
CA GLY A 443 -9.62 12.95 -12.10
C GLY A 443 -10.04 12.93 -10.64
N LEU A 444 -9.34 12.21 -9.77
CA LEU A 444 -9.50 12.34 -8.32
C LEU A 444 -8.81 13.63 -7.86
N THR A 445 -9.58 14.60 -7.37
CA THR A 445 -9.03 15.86 -6.86
C THR A 445 -8.48 15.70 -5.43
N LEU A 446 -7.58 16.62 -5.03
CA LEU A 446 -7.08 16.66 -3.65
C LEU A 446 -8.21 16.82 -2.63
N GLU A 447 -9.25 17.63 -2.96
CA GLU A 447 -10.43 17.77 -2.11
C GLU A 447 -11.17 16.44 -1.92
N MET A 448 -11.40 15.69 -2.99
CA MET A 448 -12.01 14.36 -2.91
C MET A 448 -11.17 13.42 -2.05
N HIS A 449 -9.84 13.43 -2.22
CA HIS A 449 -8.95 12.64 -1.37
C HIS A 449 -9.04 13.06 0.10
N GLN A 450 -9.05 14.36 0.41
CA GLN A 450 -9.24 14.86 1.78
C GLN A 450 -10.58 14.37 2.38
N ASN A 451 -11.60 14.18 1.57
CA ASN A 451 -12.88 13.62 1.99
C ASN A 451 -12.79 12.15 2.42
N ILE A 452 -11.80 11.37 1.92
CA ILE A 452 -11.57 10.00 2.41
C ILE A 452 -11.09 10.02 3.88
N ARG A 453 -10.21 10.94 4.24
CA ARG A 453 -9.65 11.03 5.60
C ARG A 453 -10.52 11.85 6.57
N ALA A 454 -11.40 12.73 6.09
CA ALA A 454 -12.20 13.60 6.93
C ALA A 454 -13.01 12.80 7.97
N ASN A 455 -12.99 13.24 9.22
CA ASN A 455 -13.75 12.63 10.30
C ASN A 455 -15.26 12.94 10.20
N LEU A 456 -16.06 12.12 10.82
CA LEU A 456 -17.53 12.28 10.95
C LEU A 456 -17.89 12.35 12.44
N GLY A 457 -17.92 13.54 12.98
CA GLY A 457 -17.99 13.72 14.43
C GLY A 457 -16.80 13.03 15.11
N ASN A 458 -17.06 12.09 16.00
CA ASN A 458 -16.03 11.38 16.76
C ASN A 458 -15.49 10.12 16.04
N LEU A 459 -15.95 9.83 14.83
CA LEU A 459 -15.41 8.76 13.99
C LEU A 459 -14.34 9.30 13.03
N TRP A 460 -13.09 8.89 13.22
CA TRP A 460 -11.92 9.29 12.44
C TRP A 460 -11.52 8.19 11.46
N PHE A 461 -10.83 8.58 10.39
CA PHE A 461 -10.34 7.66 9.35
C PHE A 461 -8.85 7.84 9.17
N ALA A 462 -8.11 6.74 9.15
CA ALA A 462 -6.67 6.71 8.93
C ALA A 462 -6.26 5.45 8.16
N GLY A 463 -5.08 5.46 7.58
CA GLY A 463 -4.54 4.35 6.79
C GLY A 463 -3.74 4.87 5.61
N GLU A 464 -3.06 4.00 4.88
CA GLU A 464 -2.20 4.43 3.77
C GLU A 464 -2.98 5.20 2.70
N ALA A 465 -4.22 4.79 2.40
CA ALA A 465 -5.07 5.44 1.40
C ALA A 465 -5.52 6.85 1.78
N THR A 466 -5.38 7.26 3.04
CA THR A 466 -5.76 8.61 3.50
C THR A 466 -4.62 9.62 3.47
N HIS A 467 -3.39 9.17 3.18
CA HIS A 467 -2.24 10.07 3.07
C HIS A 467 -2.09 10.62 1.65
N PRO A 468 -2.07 11.95 1.45
CA PRO A 468 -2.10 12.53 0.10
C PRO A 468 -0.79 12.40 -0.69
N GLN A 469 0.33 12.12 -0.03
CA GLN A 469 1.64 11.99 -0.64
C GLN A 469 2.19 10.57 -0.59
N TYR A 470 1.89 9.82 0.49
CA TYR A 470 2.38 8.46 0.71
C TYR A 470 1.29 7.41 0.60
N PHE A 471 0.27 7.66 -0.23
CA PHE A 471 -0.71 6.62 -0.56
C PHE A 471 -0.01 5.40 -1.17
N GLY A 472 -0.46 4.21 -0.86
CA GLY A 472 0.18 2.97 -1.27
C GLY A 472 1.38 2.53 -0.42
N PHE A 473 2.03 3.43 0.33
CA PHE A 473 3.24 3.15 1.11
C PHE A 473 2.99 2.92 2.60
N LEU A 474 3.90 2.18 3.24
CA LEU A 474 3.88 1.95 4.69
C LEU A 474 4.00 3.25 5.49
N GLN A 475 4.87 4.17 5.07
CA GLN A 475 5.02 5.46 5.74
C GLN A 475 3.72 6.28 5.71
N GLY A 476 2.87 6.12 4.70
CA GLY A 476 1.54 6.72 4.67
C GLY A 476 0.66 6.21 5.83
N ALA A 477 0.65 4.90 6.04
CA ALA A 477 -0.08 4.31 7.17
C ALA A 477 0.49 4.78 8.53
N TYR A 478 1.81 4.86 8.66
CA TYR A 478 2.47 5.36 9.86
C TYR A 478 2.06 6.81 10.18
N TYR A 479 2.20 7.71 9.22
CA TYR A 479 1.88 9.12 9.42
C TYR A 479 0.39 9.36 9.69
N GLU A 480 -0.51 8.68 8.99
CA GLU A 480 -1.94 8.83 9.23
C GLU A 480 -2.38 8.26 10.58
N GLY A 481 -1.81 7.14 11.01
CA GLY A 481 -2.01 6.63 12.36
C GLY A 481 -1.53 7.62 13.42
N LYS A 482 -0.34 8.19 13.24
CA LYS A 482 0.23 9.21 14.10
C LYS A 482 -0.66 10.46 14.16
N ASN A 483 -1.03 11.00 13.01
CA ASN A 483 -1.85 12.21 12.90
C ASN A 483 -3.22 12.03 13.58
N ALA A 484 -3.89 10.91 13.36
CA ALA A 484 -5.18 10.62 13.99
C ALA A 484 -5.05 10.46 15.51
N GLY A 485 -4.00 9.76 15.97
CA GLY A 485 -3.71 9.61 17.40
C GLY A 485 -3.44 10.95 18.09
N GLU A 486 -2.58 11.80 17.50
CA GLU A 486 -2.26 13.13 18.04
C GLU A 486 -3.49 14.05 18.08
N ALA A 487 -4.30 14.04 17.02
CA ALA A 487 -5.50 14.85 16.97
C ALA A 487 -6.51 14.44 18.06
N ILE A 488 -6.78 13.14 18.20
CA ILE A 488 -7.69 12.63 19.25
C ILE A 488 -7.12 12.89 20.64
N ALA A 489 -5.81 12.69 20.86
CA ALA A 489 -5.16 13.01 22.13
C ALA A 489 -5.34 14.49 22.49
N SER A 490 -5.22 15.37 21.52
CA SER A 490 -5.48 16.81 21.71
C SER A 490 -6.92 17.10 22.04
N CYS A 491 -7.89 16.47 21.35
CA CYS A 491 -9.32 16.60 21.65
C CYS A 491 -9.65 16.17 23.11
N ILE A 492 -9.07 15.06 23.55
CA ILE A 492 -9.30 14.51 24.90
C ILE A 492 -8.70 15.44 25.98
N LYS A 493 -7.52 16.00 25.74
CA LYS A 493 -6.82 16.86 26.71
C LYS A 493 -7.43 18.25 26.81
N ASN A 494 -7.92 18.81 25.71
CA ASN A 494 -8.50 20.15 25.65
C ASN A 494 -9.99 20.14 26.01
N LYS A 495 -10.34 19.63 27.19
CA LYS A 495 -11.73 19.52 27.68
C LYS A 495 -12.47 20.85 27.79
N ASP A 496 -11.83 22.00 27.65
CA ASP A 496 -12.42 23.33 27.75
C ASP A 496 -13.10 23.82 26.46
N GLY A 497 -13.38 22.94 25.52
CA GLY A 497 -14.15 23.27 24.31
C GLY A 497 -13.40 24.06 23.26
N GLN A 498 -12.11 24.22 23.37
CA GLN A 498 -11.30 24.76 22.29
C GLN A 498 -11.09 23.68 21.21
N TRP A 499 -11.60 23.98 20.05
CA TRP A 499 -11.47 23.14 18.86
C TRP A 499 -9.99 23.04 18.43
N VAL A 500 -9.47 21.84 18.29
CA VAL A 500 -8.17 21.64 17.65
C VAL A 500 -8.41 21.51 16.16
N GLU A 501 -8.02 22.54 15.42
CA GLU A 501 -8.06 22.50 13.97
C GLU A 501 -7.10 21.42 13.48
N TYR A 502 -7.60 20.48 12.64
CA TYR A 502 -6.75 19.48 12.03
C TYR A 502 -5.75 20.21 11.12
N LYS A 503 -4.46 20.16 11.46
CA LYS A 503 -3.44 20.80 10.63
C LYS A 503 -3.30 19.99 9.35
N ASP A 504 -3.54 20.63 8.22
CA ASP A 504 -3.22 20.11 6.92
C ASP A 504 -1.73 19.72 6.87
N ILE A 505 -1.45 18.47 6.52
CA ILE A 505 -0.06 17.97 6.39
C ILE A 505 0.74 18.63 5.26
N ARG A 506 0.15 19.56 4.52
CA ARG A 506 0.84 20.36 3.51
C ARG A 506 1.70 21.51 4.08
N GLN A 507 1.77 21.67 5.39
CA GLN A 507 2.59 22.70 6.04
C GLN A 507 3.92 22.15 6.55
#